data_974f92806cc4c9ff8643d956f49e2220
#
_entry.id   974f92806cc4c9ff8643d956f49e2220
#
_cell.length_a   1.000
_cell.length_b   1.000
_cell.length_c   1.000
_cell.angle_alpha   90.00
_cell.angle_beta   90.00
_cell.angle_gamma   90.00
#
_symmetry.space_group_name_H-M   'P 1'
#
loop_
_entity.id
_entity.type
_entity.pdbx_description
1 polymer ?
#
loop_
_entity_poly.entity_id
_entity_poly.type
_entity_poly.pdbx_seq_one_letter_code
_entity_poly.pdbx_strand_id
1 'polypeptide(L)'
;MILIVDDDSAVRSSLSFMLKRAGYEVKTAPGPREAMDMVRAESPALILMDMNFTLSTTGEEGLTLLKQVKVFRPDVPVILMTAWGSIQLAVQGMQAGAFDFITKPWNNAALLQRIETALELSAAPKDVPEEQAEGLNRSHIIGKSQGLMEVLNTVARIARTNASVLITGESGTGKELIAEAIHINSQRTKQPFVKVNLGGISQSLFESEMFGHKKGAFTDASADHIGRFELANKGTIFLDEIGDLDLSCQVKLLRVLQDQTFEVLGDSRPRKVDVRVVSATNADLRKMVSERTFREDLFYRINLITVKLPALRERREDIPLLARHFADRQAAVNGLPRTEFSADALNFLSRLPYSGNIRELKNLVERTILVSGKQTLDASDFESQYQRHDEPVKAAEGTSFAGMTLDEIERQTILQALEQHKGNLSQVALALGISRAALYRRLEKYKIAVSD
;
A
#
# COMPACT_ATOMS: atom_id res chain seq x y z
N MET A 1 -0.33 -27.01 -22.15
CA MET A 1 -0.59 -28.20 -21.31
C MET A 1 -0.39 -27.83 -19.84
N ILE A 2 -1.36 -28.16 -18.96
CA ILE A 2 -1.26 -27.99 -17.49
C ILE A 2 -0.93 -29.35 -16.88
N LEU A 3 0.08 -29.40 -16.00
CA LEU A 3 0.43 -30.62 -15.27
C LEU A 3 -0.17 -30.57 -13.85
N ILE A 4 -0.92 -31.61 -13.46
CA ILE A 4 -1.47 -31.77 -12.11
C ILE A 4 -0.64 -32.84 -11.39
N VAL A 5 -0.10 -32.50 -10.24
CA VAL A 5 0.71 -33.41 -9.40
C VAL A 5 0.04 -33.53 -8.03
N ASP A 6 -0.53 -34.68 -7.74
CA ASP A 6 -1.28 -34.96 -6.51
C ASP A 6 -1.30 -36.50 -6.32
N ASP A 7 -1.17 -37.02 -5.14
CA ASP A 7 -1.23 -38.48 -4.89
C ASP A 7 -2.68 -39.01 -4.87
N ASP A 8 -3.64 -38.16 -4.55
CA ASP A 8 -5.08 -38.50 -4.57
C ASP A 8 -5.63 -38.55 -6.00
N SER A 9 -6.02 -39.73 -6.43
CA SER A 9 -6.61 -39.96 -7.75
C SER A 9 -7.95 -39.23 -7.96
N ALA A 10 -8.75 -39.02 -6.90
CA ALA A 10 -10.01 -38.29 -6.96
C ALA A 10 -9.79 -36.81 -7.21
N VAL A 11 -8.78 -36.22 -6.54
CA VAL A 11 -8.34 -34.82 -6.76
C VAL A 11 -7.87 -34.64 -8.20
N ARG A 12 -6.95 -35.52 -8.67
CA ARG A 12 -6.46 -35.46 -10.06
C ARG A 12 -7.59 -35.55 -11.09
N SER A 13 -8.54 -36.45 -10.88
CA SER A 13 -9.67 -36.63 -11.79
C SER A 13 -10.59 -35.44 -11.81
N SER A 14 -10.93 -34.90 -10.64
CA SER A 14 -11.79 -33.73 -10.49
C SER A 14 -11.17 -32.48 -11.16
N LEU A 15 -9.92 -32.21 -10.88
CA LEU A 15 -9.17 -31.09 -11.50
C LEU A 15 -9.03 -31.27 -13.01
N SER A 16 -8.69 -32.48 -13.46
CA SER A 16 -8.56 -32.79 -14.88
C SER A 16 -9.88 -32.56 -15.63
N PHE A 17 -11.01 -32.99 -15.05
CA PHE A 17 -12.33 -32.77 -15.61
C PHE A 17 -12.66 -31.27 -15.71
N MET A 18 -12.45 -30.53 -14.62
CA MET A 18 -12.70 -29.08 -14.56
C MET A 18 -11.87 -28.31 -15.59
N LEU A 19 -10.57 -28.59 -15.66
CA LEU A 19 -9.65 -27.89 -16.55
C LEU A 19 -9.87 -28.22 -18.02
N LYS A 20 -10.17 -29.48 -18.36
CA LYS A 20 -10.53 -29.89 -19.72
C LYS A 20 -11.83 -29.21 -20.18
N ARG A 21 -12.82 -29.08 -19.27
CA ARG A 21 -14.06 -28.34 -19.55
C ARG A 21 -13.81 -26.84 -19.78
N ALA A 22 -12.78 -26.28 -19.16
CA ALA A 22 -12.32 -24.90 -19.38
C ALA A 22 -11.42 -24.75 -20.64
N GLY A 23 -11.18 -25.83 -21.41
CA GLY A 23 -10.45 -25.80 -22.67
C GLY A 23 -8.94 -26.03 -22.55
N TYR A 24 -8.46 -26.44 -21.38
CA TYR A 24 -7.02 -26.70 -21.17
C TYR A 24 -6.65 -28.16 -21.52
N GLU A 25 -5.48 -28.33 -22.13
CA GLU A 25 -4.83 -29.63 -22.21
C GLU A 25 -4.22 -29.98 -20.84
N VAL A 26 -4.51 -31.18 -20.32
CA VAL A 26 -4.17 -31.58 -18.95
C VAL A 26 -3.48 -32.94 -18.94
N LYS A 27 -2.36 -33.01 -18.22
CA LYS A 27 -1.72 -34.27 -17.83
C LYS A 27 -1.62 -34.36 -16.30
N THR A 28 -1.51 -35.59 -15.80
CA THR A 28 -1.51 -35.85 -14.35
C THR A 28 -0.33 -36.75 -13.98
N ALA A 29 0.29 -36.48 -12.84
CA ALA A 29 1.34 -37.30 -12.24
C ALA A 29 0.93 -37.65 -10.79
N PRO A 30 1.09 -38.91 -10.35
CA PRO A 30 0.73 -39.33 -8.99
C PRO A 30 1.79 -38.97 -7.94
N GLY A 31 2.98 -38.52 -8.35
CA GLY A 31 4.04 -38.21 -7.43
C GLY A 31 5.22 -37.46 -8.05
N PRO A 32 6.23 -37.14 -7.22
CA PRO A 32 7.37 -36.30 -7.61
C PRO A 32 8.20 -36.85 -8.78
N ARG A 33 8.38 -38.17 -8.82
CA ARG A 33 9.23 -38.80 -9.84
C ARG A 33 8.62 -38.65 -11.24
N GLU A 34 7.36 -39.07 -11.39
CA GLU A 34 6.60 -38.97 -12.62
C GLU A 34 6.41 -37.51 -13.06
N ALA A 35 6.20 -36.61 -12.10
CA ALA A 35 6.12 -35.18 -12.37
C ALA A 35 7.41 -34.64 -12.99
N MET A 36 8.57 -34.98 -12.43
CA MET A 36 9.87 -34.55 -12.98
C MET A 36 10.16 -35.13 -14.36
N ASP A 37 9.77 -36.39 -14.60
CA ASP A 37 9.91 -37.01 -15.93
C ASP A 37 9.07 -36.27 -16.99
N MET A 38 7.83 -35.87 -16.63
CA MET A 38 6.97 -35.06 -17.51
C MET A 38 7.50 -33.64 -17.70
N VAL A 39 8.01 -32.99 -16.66
CA VAL A 39 8.62 -31.63 -16.76
C VAL A 39 9.83 -31.64 -17.71
N ARG A 40 10.61 -32.71 -17.73
CA ARG A 40 11.75 -32.87 -18.62
C ARG A 40 11.34 -33.15 -20.07
N ALA A 41 10.31 -33.98 -20.26
CA ALA A 41 9.88 -34.43 -21.57
C ALA A 41 8.98 -33.41 -22.31
N GLU A 42 8.10 -32.69 -21.62
CA GLU A 42 6.96 -32.03 -22.26
C GLU A 42 6.79 -30.53 -21.96
N SER A 43 7.64 -29.92 -21.18
CA SER A 43 7.58 -28.47 -20.88
C SER A 43 6.18 -27.94 -20.56
N PRO A 44 5.60 -28.25 -19.40
CA PRO A 44 4.27 -27.76 -19.03
C PRO A 44 4.23 -26.23 -18.99
N ALA A 45 3.10 -25.63 -19.39
CA ALA A 45 2.88 -24.19 -19.31
C ALA A 45 2.55 -23.73 -17.87
N LEU A 46 2.03 -24.65 -17.03
CA LEU A 46 1.71 -24.41 -15.62
C LEU A 46 1.67 -25.75 -14.89
N ILE A 47 2.04 -25.74 -13.61
CA ILE A 47 1.97 -26.92 -12.73
C ILE A 47 1.07 -26.62 -11.53
N LEU A 48 0.05 -27.46 -11.31
CA LEU A 48 -0.67 -27.54 -10.05
C LEU A 48 -0.04 -28.65 -9.22
N MET A 49 0.48 -28.34 -8.04
CA MET A 49 1.31 -29.26 -7.26
C MET A 49 0.83 -29.38 -5.84
N ASP A 50 0.51 -30.60 -5.40
CA ASP A 50 0.27 -30.85 -3.96
C ASP A 50 1.57 -30.69 -3.16
N MET A 51 1.40 -30.28 -1.90
CA MET A 51 2.51 -30.14 -0.95
C MET A 51 2.87 -31.47 -0.29
N ASN A 52 1.95 -32.43 -0.19
CA ASN A 52 2.11 -33.70 0.50
C ASN A 52 1.80 -34.86 -0.45
N PHE A 53 2.75 -35.78 -0.66
CA PHE A 53 2.60 -36.95 -1.52
C PHE A 53 2.60 -38.27 -0.74
N THR A 54 2.77 -38.23 0.58
CA THR A 54 2.72 -39.37 1.48
C THR A 54 1.88 -39.06 2.70
N LEU A 55 1.64 -40.04 3.55
CA LEU A 55 0.94 -39.85 4.83
C LEU A 55 1.64 -38.91 5.81
N SER A 56 2.87 -38.50 5.51
CA SER A 56 3.57 -37.45 6.26
C SER A 56 3.08 -36.07 5.83
N THR A 57 2.47 -35.31 6.73
CA THR A 57 1.92 -33.97 6.49
C THR A 57 2.96 -32.85 6.62
N THR A 58 4.26 -33.15 6.42
CA THR A 58 5.36 -32.20 6.63
C THR A 58 5.54 -31.22 5.46
N GLY A 59 5.03 -31.53 4.27
CA GLY A 59 5.16 -30.69 3.07
C GLY A 59 6.58 -30.63 2.47
N GLU A 60 7.55 -31.34 3.04
CA GLU A 60 8.94 -31.34 2.57
C GLU A 60 9.08 -31.91 1.16
N GLU A 61 8.24 -32.88 0.79
CA GLU A 61 8.27 -33.51 -0.52
C GLU A 61 7.84 -32.53 -1.62
N GLY A 62 6.76 -31.79 -1.41
CA GLY A 62 6.29 -30.74 -2.33
C GLY A 62 7.29 -29.60 -2.46
N LEU A 63 7.90 -29.16 -1.37
CA LEU A 63 8.95 -28.15 -1.40
C LEU A 63 10.19 -28.62 -2.16
N THR A 64 10.58 -29.88 -1.99
CA THR A 64 11.72 -30.48 -2.69
C THR A 64 11.44 -30.55 -4.20
N LEU A 65 10.24 -31.03 -4.57
CA LEU A 65 9.81 -31.08 -5.98
C LEU A 65 9.76 -29.68 -6.58
N LEU A 66 9.19 -28.70 -5.89
CA LEU A 66 9.17 -27.31 -6.34
C LEU A 66 10.57 -26.79 -6.65
N LYS A 67 11.53 -26.98 -5.74
CA LYS A 67 12.93 -26.58 -5.95
C LYS A 67 13.53 -27.24 -7.16
N GLN A 68 13.30 -28.53 -7.36
CA GLN A 68 13.78 -29.29 -8.53
C GLN A 68 13.17 -28.75 -9.83
N VAL A 69 11.86 -28.50 -9.84
CA VAL A 69 11.17 -27.89 -11.00
C VAL A 69 11.75 -26.51 -11.29
N LYS A 70 11.97 -25.68 -10.28
CA LYS A 70 12.49 -24.31 -10.47
C LYS A 70 13.97 -24.28 -10.91
N VAL A 71 14.77 -25.26 -10.53
CA VAL A 71 16.13 -25.41 -11.05
C VAL A 71 16.10 -25.79 -12.53
N PHE A 72 15.20 -26.69 -12.93
CA PHE A 72 15.13 -27.20 -14.30
C PHE A 72 14.34 -26.28 -15.26
N ARG A 73 13.25 -25.69 -14.77
CA ARG A 73 12.35 -24.78 -15.49
C ARG A 73 11.99 -23.57 -14.61
N PRO A 74 12.86 -22.58 -14.48
CA PRO A 74 12.64 -21.43 -13.59
C PRO A 74 11.40 -20.60 -13.99
N ASP A 75 11.04 -20.60 -15.26
CA ASP A 75 9.97 -19.77 -15.83
C ASP A 75 8.55 -20.37 -15.69
N VAL A 76 8.45 -21.69 -15.47
CA VAL A 76 7.15 -22.35 -15.34
C VAL A 76 6.45 -21.94 -14.05
N PRO A 77 5.24 -21.36 -14.11
CA PRO A 77 4.48 -21.05 -12.91
C PRO A 77 4.02 -22.34 -12.21
N VAL A 78 4.22 -22.39 -10.90
CA VAL A 78 3.78 -23.48 -10.04
C VAL A 78 2.78 -22.93 -9.03
N ILE A 79 1.54 -23.44 -9.03
CA ILE A 79 0.53 -23.14 -8.02
C ILE A 79 0.49 -24.32 -7.05
N LEU A 80 0.77 -24.04 -5.78
CA LEU A 80 0.78 -25.06 -4.73
C LEU A 80 -0.65 -25.33 -4.22
N MET A 81 -0.96 -26.58 -3.95
CA MET A 81 -2.19 -27.01 -3.31
C MET A 81 -1.87 -27.50 -1.89
N THR A 82 -2.59 -27.00 -0.88
CA THR A 82 -2.31 -27.35 0.53
C THR A 82 -3.58 -27.54 1.33
N ALA A 83 -3.54 -28.40 2.35
CA ALA A 83 -4.66 -28.56 3.27
C ALA A 83 -4.80 -27.37 4.23
N TRP A 84 -6.01 -27.16 4.76
CA TRP A 84 -6.27 -26.17 5.82
C TRP A 84 -5.36 -26.43 7.04
N GLY A 85 -4.61 -25.43 7.46
CA GLY A 85 -3.66 -25.54 8.58
C GLY A 85 -2.18 -25.56 8.17
N SER A 86 -1.87 -25.74 6.88
CA SER A 86 -0.48 -25.78 6.38
C SER A 86 -0.02 -24.45 5.74
N ILE A 87 -0.50 -23.31 6.27
CA ILE A 87 -0.17 -21.97 5.72
C ILE A 87 1.35 -21.71 5.78
N GLN A 88 2.04 -22.19 6.80
CA GLN A 88 3.51 -22.09 6.86
C GLN A 88 4.19 -22.79 5.69
N LEU A 89 3.69 -23.95 5.26
CA LEU A 89 4.22 -24.66 4.09
C LEU A 89 3.97 -23.92 2.79
N ALA A 90 2.77 -23.31 2.63
CA ALA A 90 2.48 -22.46 1.48
C ALA A 90 3.45 -21.28 1.41
N VAL A 91 3.75 -20.67 2.54
CA VAL A 91 4.73 -19.57 2.66
C VAL A 91 6.13 -20.03 2.25
N GLN A 92 6.61 -21.17 2.75
CA GLN A 92 7.90 -21.73 2.34
C GLN A 92 7.94 -22.03 0.84
N GLY A 93 6.82 -22.49 0.27
CA GLY A 93 6.67 -22.69 -1.16
C GLY A 93 6.80 -21.38 -1.95
N MET A 94 6.16 -20.30 -1.49
CA MET A 94 6.29 -18.99 -2.11
C MET A 94 7.74 -18.46 -2.05
N GLN A 95 8.43 -18.64 -0.91
CA GLN A 95 9.85 -18.30 -0.76
C GLN A 95 10.74 -19.15 -1.69
N ALA A 96 10.35 -20.40 -1.95
CA ALA A 96 11.05 -21.29 -2.88
C ALA A 96 10.72 -21.03 -4.36
N GLY A 97 9.91 -19.99 -4.67
CA GLY A 97 9.62 -19.56 -6.04
C GLY A 97 8.31 -20.10 -6.63
N ALA A 98 7.36 -20.58 -5.81
CA ALA A 98 6.02 -20.84 -6.30
C ALA A 98 5.38 -19.54 -6.82
N PHE A 99 4.47 -19.67 -7.77
CA PHE A 99 3.72 -18.55 -8.33
C PHE A 99 2.59 -18.12 -7.39
N ASP A 100 1.83 -19.08 -6.87
CA ASP A 100 0.72 -18.85 -5.95
C ASP A 100 0.44 -20.13 -5.15
N PHE A 101 -0.47 -20.07 -4.17
CA PHE A 101 -0.97 -21.25 -3.47
C PHE A 101 -2.49 -21.21 -3.30
N ILE A 102 -3.10 -22.38 -3.18
CA ILE A 102 -4.52 -22.55 -2.87
C ILE A 102 -4.71 -23.54 -1.72
N THR A 103 -5.76 -23.32 -0.92
CA THR A 103 -6.15 -24.26 0.15
C THR A 103 -7.20 -25.24 -0.36
N LYS A 104 -7.09 -26.50 0.05
CA LYS A 104 -8.10 -27.55 -0.13
C LYS A 104 -9.16 -27.42 1.01
N PRO A 105 -10.47 -27.40 0.72
CA PRO A 105 -11.12 -27.35 -0.59
C PRO A 105 -11.09 -25.96 -1.20
N TRP A 106 -11.01 -25.86 -2.52
CA TRP A 106 -10.96 -24.60 -3.26
C TRP A 106 -12.28 -24.23 -3.95
N ASN A 107 -12.39 -22.96 -4.31
CA ASN A 107 -13.44 -22.47 -5.20
C ASN A 107 -12.95 -22.61 -6.67
N ASN A 108 -13.69 -23.31 -7.51
CA ASN A 108 -13.31 -23.56 -8.89
C ASN A 108 -13.12 -22.29 -9.71
N ALA A 109 -13.97 -21.27 -9.53
CA ALA A 109 -13.83 -20.00 -10.26
C ALA A 109 -12.54 -19.25 -9.83
N ALA A 110 -12.23 -19.24 -8.54
CA ALA A 110 -11.01 -18.63 -8.03
C ALA A 110 -9.75 -19.37 -8.51
N LEU A 111 -9.79 -20.71 -8.60
CA LEU A 111 -8.68 -21.50 -9.13
C LEU A 111 -8.45 -21.22 -10.62
N LEU A 112 -9.52 -21.21 -11.43
CA LEU A 112 -9.42 -20.91 -12.86
C LEU A 112 -8.85 -19.51 -13.10
N GLN A 113 -9.30 -18.51 -12.37
CA GLN A 113 -8.78 -17.14 -12.45
C GLN A 113 -7.28 -17.06 -12.15
N ARG A 114 -6.78 -17.83 -11.15
CA ARG A 114 -5.35 -17.88 -10.82
C ARG A 114 -4.54 -18.56 -11.92
N ILE A 115 -5.07 -19.62 -12.51
CA ILE A 115 -4.44 -20.33 -13.63
C ILE A 115 -4.33 -19.40 -14.84
N GLU A 116 -5.40 -18.68 -15.19
CA GLU A 116 -5.39 -17.68 -16.27
C GLU A 116 -4.33 -16.62 -16.00
N THR A 117 -4.32 -16.03 -14.80
CA THR A 117 -3.33 -15.03 -14.41
C THR A 117 -1.89 -15.57 -14.53
N ALA A 118 -1.66 -16.81 -14.09
CA ALA A 118 -0.33 -17.41 -14.16
C ALA A 118 0.14 -17.63 -15.60
N LEU A 119 -0.76 -18.10 -16.48
CA LEU A 119 -0.48 -18.31 -17.89
C LEU A 119 -0.26 -17.00 -18.64
N GLU A 120 -1.11 -15.98 -18.42
CA GLU A 120 -0.96 -14.65 -19.02
C GLU A 120 0.38 -13.99 -18.68
N LEU A 121 0.76 -14.04 -17.39
CA LEU A 121 2.04 -13.47 -16.94
C LEU A 121 3.26 -14.22 -17.46
N SER A 122 3.15 -15.55 -17.62
CA SER A 122 4.25 -16.38 -18.16
C SER A 122 4.39 -16.29 -19.68
N ALA A 123 3.29 -16.00 -20.39
CA ALA A 123 3.29 -15.80 -21.83
C ALA A 123 3.75 -14.38 -22.23
N ALA A 124 3.78 -13.43 -21.28
CA ALA A 124 4.23 -12.08 -21.58
C ALA A 124 5.73 -12.07 -21.92
N PRO A 125 6.16 -11.44 -23.02
CA PRO A 125 7.57 -11.35 -23.41
C PRO A 125 8.38 -10.70 -22.29
N LYS A 126 9.55 -11.28 -21.97
CA LYS A 126 10.46 -10.73 -20.94
C LYS A 126 11.15 -9.44 -21.42
N ASP A 127 11.37 -9.32 -22.71
CA ASP A 127 11.90 -8.12 -23.37
C ASP A 127 10.75 -7.40 -24.07
N VAL A 128 10.19 -6.40 -23.39
CA VAL A 128 9.16 -5.55 -23.97
C VAL A 128 9.85 -4.34 -24.59
N PRO A 129 9.71 -4.11 -25.92
CA PRO A 129 10.16 -2.88 -26.56
C PRO A 129 9.50 -1.66 -25.88
N GLU A 130 10.19 -0.52 -25.88
CA GLU A 130 9.69 0.78 -25.35
C GLU A 130 8.31 1.18 -25.90
N GLU A 131 7.91 0.67 -27.05
CA GLU A 131 6.62 0.89 -27.73
C GLU A 131 5.36 0.47 -26.95
N GLN A 132 5.46 -0.42 -25.94
CA GLN A 132 4.25 -0.85 -25.21
C GLN A 132 3.77 0.16 -24.16
N ALA A 133 4.61 1.06 -23.69
CA ALA A 133 4.17 2.17 -22.83
C ALA A 133 3.35 3.23 -23.64
N GLU A 134 3.49 3.27 -24.97
CA GLU A 134 2.75 4.21 -25.83
C GLU A 134 1.24 3.92 -25.89
N GLY A 135 0.81 2.68 -25.65
CA GLY A 135 -0.60 2.30 -25.59
C GLY A 135 -1.25 2.43 -24.20
N LEU A 136 -0.47 2.75 -23.17
CA LEU A 136 -0.98 2.89 -21.80
C LEU A 136 -1.66 4.25 -21.61
N ASN A 137 -2.91 4.25 -21.15
CA ASN A 137 -3.54 5.48 -20.68
C ASN A 137 -2.89 5.92 -19.36
N ARG A 138 -2.00 6.92 -19.44
CA ARG A 138 -1.28 7.52 -18.32
C ARG A 138 -1.55 9.01 -18.15
N SER A 139 -2.71 9.46 -18.55
CA SER A 139 -3.07 10.90 -18.63
C SER A 139 -2.80 11.70 -17.34
N HIS A 140 -2.81 11.03 -16.18
CA HIS A 140 -2.58 11.65 -14.88
C HIS A 140 -1.15 11.44 -14.35
N ILE A 141 -0.29 10.70 -15.09
CA ILE A 141 1.08 10.38 -14.66
C ILE A 141 2.07 11.18 -15.50
N ILE A 142 2.75 12.12 -14.86
CA ILE A 142 3.70 13.02 -15.49
C ILE A 142 5.11 12.60 -15.14
N GLY A 143 5.94 12.48 -16.17
CA GLY A 143 7.35 12.14 -16.07
C GLY A 143 7.82 11.32 -17.27
N LYS A 144 9.15 11.28 -17.43
CA LYS A 144 9.84 10.59 -18.52
C LYS A 144 11.11 9.87 -18.03
N SER A 145 11.37 9.90 -16.71
CA SER A 145 12.54 9.25 -16.14
C SER A 145 12.54 7.75 -16.40
N GLN A 146 13.70 7.18 -16.58
CA GLN A 146 13.87 5.76 -16.86
C GLN A 146 13.18 4.90 -15.78
N GLY A 147 13.39 5.21 -14.48
CA GLY A 147 12.77 4.46 -13.40
C GLY A 147 11.24 4.51 -13.41
N LEU A 148 10.63 5.65 -13.81
CA LEU A 148 9.19 5.75 -14.01
C LEU A 148 8.73 4.94 -15.23
N MET A 149 9.49 4.97 -16.33
CA MET A 149 9.14 4.20 -17.55
C MET A 149 9.19 2.69 -17.30
N GLU A 150 10.15 2.19 -16.53
CA GLU A 150 10.20 0.78 -16.12
C GLU A 150 8.96 0.38 -15.30
N VAL A 151 8.51 1.25 -14.38
CA VAL A 151 7.25 1.06 -13.65
C VAL A 151 6.06 1.02 -14.60
N LEU A 152 5.95 1.97 -15.53
CA LEU A 152 4.84 2.03 -16.50
C LEU A 152 4.83 0.83 -17.46
N ASN A 153 5.98 0.35 -17.88
CA ASN A 153 6.11 -0.89 -18.67
C ASN A 153 5.59 -2.11 -17.88
N THR A 154 5.92 -2.18 -16.60
CA THR A 154 5.38 -3.22 -15.73
C THR A 154 3.86 -3.09 -15.60
N VAL A 155 3.33 -1.88 -15.37
CA VAL A 155 1.90 -1.59 -15.30
C VAL A 155 1.19 -2.00 -16.60
N ALA A 156 1.74 -1.69 -17.78
CA ALA A 156 1.15 -2.05 -19.06
C ALA A 156 0.95 -3.57 -19.21
N ARG A 157 1.92 -4.37 -18.76
CA ARG A 157 1.84 -5.85 -18.77
C ARG A 157 0.79 -6.38 -17.80
N ILE A 158 0.80 -5.90 -16.54
CA ILE A 158 -0.04 -6.46 -15.49
C ILE A 158 -1.47 -5.91 -15.50
N ALA A 159 -1.71 -4.75 -16.12
CA ALA A 159 -3.02 -4.12 -16.12
C ALA A 159 -4.12 -5.04 -16.68
N ARG A 160 -3.81 -5.79 -17.74
CA ARG A 160 -4.75 -6.69 -18.42
C ARG A 160 -5.06 -7.97 -17.63
N THR A 161 -4.26 -8.30 -16.62
CA THR A 161 -4.44 -9.51 -15.78
C THR A 161 -5.32 -9.21 -14.56
N ASN A 162 -5.79 -10.25 -13.87
CA ASN A 162 -6.48 -10.14 -12.57
C ASN A 162 -5.52 -10.31 -11.38
N ALA A 163 -4.21 -10.25 -11.60
CA ALA A 163 -3.19 -10.39 -10.57
C ALA A 163 -3.37 -9.36 -9.44
N SER A 164 -3.16 -9.80 -8.20
CA SER A 164 -3.01 -8.90 -7.05
C SER A 164 -1.69 -8.12 -7.18
N VAL A 165 -1.73 -6.82 -6.99
CA VAL A 165 -0.56 -5.94 -7.13
C VAL A 165 -0.30 -5.21 -5.83
N LEU A 166 0.95 -5.27 -5.36
CA LEU A 166 1.43 -4.47 -4.24
C LEU A 166 2.32 -3.34 -4.76
N ILE A 167 1.87 -2.10 -4.55
CA ILE A 167 2.62 -0.90 -4.92
C ILE A 167 3.39 -0.41 -3.70
N THR A 168 4.72 -0.39 -3.79
CA THR A 168 5.58 0.08 -2.70
C THR A 168 6.28 1.39 -3.09
N GLY A 169 6.55 2.22 -2.12
CA GLY A 169 7.26 3.50 -2.31
C GLY A 169 6.95 4.49 -1.21
N GLU A 170 7.79 5.49 -1.06
CA GLU A 170 7.65 6.51 -0.04
C GLU A 170 6.30 7.26 -0.14
N SER A 171 5.93 7.92 0.95
CA SER A 171 4.73 8.78 0.94
C SER A 171 4.87 9.89 -0.11
N GLY A 172 3.78 10.19 -0.82
CA GLY A 172 3.77 11.26 -1.82
C GLY A 172 4.41 10.92 -3.17
N THR A 173 4.83 9.67 -3.45
CA THR A 173 5.43 9.25 -4.74
C THR A 173 4.42 9.08 -5.88
N GLY A 174 3.12 9.00 -5.58
CA GLY A 174 2.05 8.83 -6.57
C GLY A 174 1.52 7.40 -6.70
N LYS A 175 1.59 6.58 -5.64
CA LYS A 175 1.10 5.19 -5.61
C LYS A 175 -0.37 5.07 -6.05
N GLU A 176 -1.21 6.01 -5.64
CA GLU A 176 -2.62 6.05 -6.03
C GLU A 176 -2.81 6.22 -7.55
N LEU A 177 -2.01 7.08 -8.21
CA LEU A 177 -2.07 7.28 -9.66
C LEU A 177 -1.68 6.01 -10.43
N ILE A 178 -0.73 5.24 -9.90
CA ILE A 178 -0.36 3.93 -10.49
C ILE A 178 -1.50 2.92 -10.32
N ALA A 179 -2.16 2.88 -9.16
CA ALA A 179 -3.32 2.01 -8.95
C ALA A 179 -4.48 2.37 -9.91
N GLU A 180 -4.72 3.65 -10.11
CA GLU A 180 -5.70 4.16 -11.08
C GLU A 180 -5.32 3.78 -12.52
N ALA A 181 -4.04 3.92 -12.89
CA ALA A 181 -3.56 3.51 -14.21
C ALA A 181 -3.72 1.99 -14.43
N ILE A 182 -3.45 1.15 -13.42
CA ILE A 182 -3.71 -0.29 -13.49
C ILE A 182 -5.20 -0.57 -13.76
N HIS A 183 -6.12 0.13 -13.09
CA HIS A 183 -7.55 -0.06 -13.28
C HIS A 183 -8.02 0.42 -14.66
N ILE A 184 -7.66 1.64 -15.07
CA ILE A 184 -8.09 2.24 -16.35
C ILE A 184 -7.63 1.41 -17.56
N ASN A 185 -6.46 0.77 -17.46
CA ASN A 185 -5.92 -0.07 -18.53
C ASN A 185 -6.28 -1.55 -18.39
N SER A 186 -7.17 -1.91 -17.45
CA SER A 186 -7.61 -3.28 -17.22
C SER A 186 -8.87 -3.64 -18.00
N GLN A 187 -9.20 -4.93 -18.03
CA GLN A 187 -10.49 -5.42 -18.55
C GLN A 187 -11.67 -4.92 -17.71
N ARG A 188 -11.42 -4.38 -16.50
CA ARG A 188 -12.42 -3.86 -15.55
C ARG A 188 -12.56 -2.34 -15.61
N THR A 189 -12.04 -1.66 -16.64
CA THR A 189 -12.01 -0.18 -16.74
C THR A 189 -13.39 0.49 -16.65
N LYS A 190 -14.47 -0.23 -17.05
CA LYS A 190 -15.86 0.26 -16.97
C LYS A 190 -16.55 -0.11 -15.66
N GLN A 191 -15.89 -0.83 -14.79
CA GLN A 191 -16.41 -1.29 -13.51
C GLN A 191 -15.95 -0.37 -12.38
N PRO A 192 -16.53 -0.49 -11.17
CA PRO A 192 -16.16 0.38 -10.05
C PRO A 192 -14.67 0.30 -9.69
N PHE A 193 -14.08 1.46 -9.40
CA PHE A 193 -12.77 1.60 -8.76
C PHE A 193 -12.96 2.20 -7.38
N VAL A 194 -12.89 1.36 -6.34
CA VAL A 194 -13.14 1.77 -4.95
C VAL A 194 -11.82 1.96 -4.23
N LYS A 195 -11.57 3.20 -3.79
CA LYS A 195 -10.36 3.58 -3.03
C LYS A 195 -10.66 3.53 -1.54
N VAL A 196 -9.76 2.91 -0.78
CA VAL A 196 -9.86 2.80 0.69
C VAL A 196 -8.50 3.12 1.28
N ASN A 197 -8.42 4.17 2.10
CA ASN A 197 -7.24 4.43 2.92
C ASN A 197 -7.44 3.73 4.27
N LEU A 198 -6.65 2.69 4.52
CA LEU A 198 -6.77 1.83 5.70
C LEU A 198 -6.21 2.48 6.96
N GLY A 199 -5.21 3.36 6.83
CA GLY A 199 -4.68 4.14 7.96
C GLY A 199 -5.68 5.15 8.53
N GLY A 200 -6.70 5.53 7.73
CA GLY A 200 -7.77 6.42 8.19
C GLY A 200 -8.96 5.73 8.87
N ILE A 201 -8.99 4.38 8.91
CA ILE A 201 -10.12 3.61 9.47
C ILE A 201 -9.73 3.04 10.83
N SER A 202 -10.45 3.42 11.88
CA SER A 202 -10.24 2.82 13.20
C SER A 202 -10.61 1.34 13.22
N GLN A 203 -9.95 0.56 14.07
CA GLN A 203 -10.18 -0.88 14.22
C GLN A 203 -11.67 -1.22 14.46
N SER A 204 -12.37 -0.41 15.25
CA SER A 204 -13.80 -0.60 15.58
C SER A 204 -14.73 -0.38 14.39
N LEU A 205 -14.34 0.47 13.43
CA LEU A 205 -15.14 0.77 12.23
C LEU A 205 -14.77 -0.08 11.03
N PHE A 206 -13.65 -0.81 11.09
CA PHE A 206 -13.11 -1.56 9.96
C PHE A 206 -14.12 -2.51 9.33
N GLU A 207 -14.80 -3.33 10.14
CA GLU A 207 -15.78 -4.29 9.61
C GLU A 207 -16.97 -3.59 8.97
N SER A 208 -17.49 -2.56 9.63
CA SER A 208 -18.60 -1.78 9.12
C SER A 208 -18.27 -1.10 7.79
N GLU A 209 -17.10 -0.46 7.67
CA GLU A 209 -16.66 0.18 6.44
C GLU A 209 -16.37 -0.83 5.32
N MET A 210 -15.66 -1.92 5.64
CA MET A 210 -15.22 -2.87 4.60
C MET A 210 -16.34 -3.80 4.15
N PHE A 211 -17.16 -4.30 5.07
CA PHE A 211 -18.16 -5.34 4.80
C PHE A 211 -19.60 -4.84 4.87
N GLY A 212 -19.81 -3.67 5.47
CA GLY A 212 -21.14 -3.10 5.67
C GLY A 212 -21.84 -3.61 6.92
N HIS A 213 -22.97 -2.99 7.25
CA HIS A 213 -23.81 -3.40 8.36
C HIS A 213 -25.32 -3.25 8.06
N LYS A 214 -26.12 -4.04 8.74
CA LYS A 214 -27.56 -3.88 8.81
C LYS A 214 -27.96 -2.95 9.95
N LYS A 215 -29.07 -2.25 9.78
CA LYS A 215 -29.66 -1.45 10.84
C LYS A 215 -29.83 -2.29 12.11
N GLY A 216 -29.32 -1.77 13.25
CA GLY A 216 -29.38 -2.46 14.55
C GLY A 216 -28.25 -3.48 14.77
N ALA A 217 -27.25 -3.60 13.89
CA ALA A 217 -26.13 -4.51 14.07
C ALA A 217 -25.24 -4.15 15.28
N PHE A 218 -25.21 -2.88 15.66
CA PHE A 218 -24.55 -2.33 16.87
C PHE A 218 -25.27 -1.05 17.31
N THR A 219 -24.92 -0.50 18.46
CA THR A 219 -25.65 0.61 19.14
C THR A 219 -25.91 1.81 18.24
N ASP A 220 -24.94 2.17 17.36
CA ASP A 220 -25.02 3.36 16.49
C ASP A 220 -25.46 3.03 15.04
N ALA A 221 -25.82 1.78 14.75
CA ALA A 221 -26.26 1.36 13.42
C ALA A 221 -27.71 1.82 13.13
N SER A 222 -27.90 3.11 12.83
CA SER A 222 -29.21 3.72 12.59
C SER A 222 -29.83 3.38 11.24
N ALA A 223 -28.99 3.00 10.22
CA ALA A 223 -29.38 2.66 8.86
C ALA A 223 -28.53 1.49 8.33
N ASP A 224 -28.95 0.88 7.19
CA ASP A 224 -28.12 -0.07 6.46
C ASP A 224 -26.92 0.67 5.83
N HIS A 225 -25.72 0.07 5.87
CA HIS A 225 -24.51 0.58 5.23
C HIS A 225 -23.93 -0.46 4.26
N ILE A 226 -23.61 -0.05 3.04
CA ILE A 226 -23.01 -0.91 2.03
C ILE A 226 -21.50 -0.83 2.15
N GLY A 227 -20.84 -1.98 2.36
CA GLY A 227 -19.39 -2.06 2.55
C GLY A 227 -18.58 -1.87 1.26
N ARG A 228 -17.31 -1.52 1.42
CA ARG A 228 -16.37 -1.25 0.30
C ARG A 228 -16.20 -2.44 -0.63
N PHE A 229 -16.18 -3.68 -0.12
CA PHE A 229 -16.10 -4.87 -0.97
C PHE A 229 -17.34 -5.07 -1.84
N GLU A 230 -18.53 -4.80 -1.32
CA GLU A 230 -19.77 -4.87 -2.10
C GLU A 230 -19.77 -3.80 -3.21
N LEU A 231 -19.37 -2.57 -2.88
CA LEU A 231 -19.23 -1.48 -3.86
C LEU A 231 -18.21 -1.78 -4.95
N ALA A 232 -17.13 -2.50 -4.61
CA ALA A 232 -16.06 -2.87 -5.55
C ALA A 232 -16.39 -4.10 -6.39
N ASN A 233 -17.55 -4.73 -6.19
CA ASN A 233 -17.86 -5.99 -6.86
C ASN A 233 -17.81 -5.87 -8.38
N LYS A 234 -17.19 -6.86 -9.04
CA LYS A 234 -16.80 -6.91 -10.47
C LYS A 234 -15.73 -5.88 -10.89
N GLY A 235 -15.33 -5.00 -9.99
CA GLY A 235 -14.38 -3.92 -10.23
C GLY A 235 -13.00 -4.17 -9.61
N THR A 236 -12.41 -3.09 -9.12
CA THR A 236 -11.09 -3.09 -8.46
C THR A 236 -11.21 -2.38 -7.11
N ILE A 237 -10.67 -2.97 -6.07
CA ILE A 237 -10.47 -2.32 -4.78
C ILE A 237 -9.02 -1.90 -4.65
N PHE A 238 -8.78 -0.64 -4.30
CA PHE A 238 -7.47 -0.09 -3.98
C PHE A 238 -7.37 0.10 -2.47
N LEU A 239 -6.45 -0.63 -1.84
CA LEU A 239 -6.19 -0.64 -0.41
C LEU A 239 -4.91 0.14 -0.14
N ASP A 240 -5.04 1.42 0.20
CA ASP A 240 -3.89 2.27 0.52
C ASP A 240 -3.50 2.12 1.99
N GLU A 241 -2.21 2.28 2.28
CA GLU A 241 -1.61 2.16 3.62
C GLU A 241 -1.94 0.81 4.31
N ILE A 242 -1.82 -0.30 3.53
CA ILE A 242 -2.12 -1.65 4.01
C ILE A 242 -1.25 -2.07 5.22
N GLY A 243 -0.06 -1.46 5.37
CA GLY A 243 0.83 -1.69 6.52
C GLY A 243 0.28 -1.20 7.85
N ASP A 244 -0.68 -0.27 7.83
CA ASP A 244 -1.23 0.36 9.05
C ASP A 244 -2.37 -0.46 9.68
N LEU A 245 -2.74 -1.60 9.05
CA LEU A 245 -3.80 -2.46 9.57
C LEU A 245 -3.39 -3.21 10.84
N ASP A 246 -4.26 -3.18 11.85
CA ASP A 246 -4.16 -4.04 13.02
C ASP A 246 -4.24 -5.54 12.67
N LEU A 247 -3.56 -6.40 13.41
CA LEU A 247 -3.54 -7.85 13.18
C LEU A 247 -4.93 -8.49 13.12
N SER A 248 -5.89 -8.02 13.91
CA SER A 248 -7.27 -8.51 13.90
C SER A 248 -7.98 -8.18 12.57
N CYS A 249 -7.76 -6.99 12.01
CA CYS A 249 -8.28 -6.55 10.73
C CYS A 249 -7.63 -7.32 9.56
N GLN A 250 -6.32 -7.63 9.68
CA GLN A 250 -5.60 -8.42 8.70
C GLN A 250 -6.19 -9.82 8.54
N VAL A 251 -6.62 -10.48 9.65
CA VAL A 251 -7.29 -11.80 9.61
C VAL A 251 -8.59 -11.74 8.81
N LYS A 252 -9.40 -10.70 9.04
CA LYS A 252 -10.69 -10.53 8.38
C LYS A 252 -10.52 -10.23 6.89
N LEU A 253 -9.57 -9.36 6.55
CA LEU A 253 -9.22 -9.05 5.18
C LEU A 253 -8.75 -10.30 4.43
N LEU A 254 -7.86 -11.10 5.04
CA LEU A 254 -7.34 -12.33 4.45
C LEU A 254 -8.46 -13.30 4.06
N ARG A 255 -9.45 -13.52 4.94
CA ARG A 255 -10.60 -14.41 4.65
C ARG A 255 -11.31 -13.99 3.37
N VAL A 256 -11.64 -12.70 3.23
CA VAL A 256 -12.32 -12.22 2.02
C VAL A 256 -11.45 -12.39 0.77
N LEU A 257 -10.15 -12.13 0.89
CA LEU A 257 -9.22 -12.29 -0.25
C LEU A 257 -9.03 -13.76 -0.65
N GLN A 258 -9.16 -14.71 0.29
CA GLN A 258 -9.04 -16.15 0.03
C GLN A 258 -10.33 -16.73 -0.55
N ASP A 259 -11.45 -16.49 0.15
CA ASP A 259 -12.72 -17.17 -0.11
C ASP A 259 -13.59 -16.42 -1.14
N GLN A 260 -13.25 -15.16 -1.43
CA GLN A 260 -14.07 -14.24 -2.23
C GLN A 260 -15.51 -14.13 -1.69
N THR A 261 -15.64 -14.24 -0.38
CA THR A 261 -16.91 -14.12 0.34
C THR A 261 -16.72 -13.32 1.62
N PHE A 262 -17.76 -12.62 2.04
CA PHE A 262 -17.81 -11.91 3.32
C PHE A 262 -19.24 -11.93 3.87
N GLU A 263 -19.38 -11.61 5.16
CA GLU A 263 -20.65 -11.43 5.82
C GLU A 263 -20.83 -9.97 6.21
N VAL A 264 -22.05 -9.47 6.06
CA VAL A 264 -22.44 -8.12 6.49
C VAL A 264 -22.74 -8.16 7.99
N LEU A 265 -22.26 -7.21 8.76
CA LEU A 265 -22.54 -7.13 10.20
C LEU A 265 -24.06 -7.12 10.45
N GLY A 266 -24.54 -8.06 11.28
CA GLY A 266 -25.96 -8.28 11.52
C GLY A 266 -26.69 -9.14 10.46
N ASP A 267 -25.96 -9.73 9.50
CA ASP A 267 -26.49 -10.71 8.53
C ASP A 267 -25.48 -11.86 8.36
N SER A 268 -25.84 -13.07 8.76
CA SER A 268 -24.98 -14.26 8.68
C SER A 268 -24.91 -14.92 7.30
N ARG A 269 -25.57 -14.35 6.29
CA ARG A 269 -25.54 -14.89 4.93
C ARG A 269 -24.27 -14.49 4.21
N PRO A 270 -23.44 -15.45 3.75
CA PRO A 270 -22.22 -15.13 3.02
C PRO A 270 -22.57 -14.51 1.66
N ARG A 271 -21.91 -13.39 1.34
CA ARG A 271 -22.00 -12.70 0.04
C ARG A 271 -20.74 -12.97 -0.77
N LYS A 272 -20.92 -13.44 -2.01
CA LYS A 272 -19.80 -13.60 -2.95
C LYS A 272 -19.42 -12.27 -3.57
N VAL A 273 -18.12 -12.07 -3.78
CA VAL A 273 -17.57 -10.89 -4.42
C VAL A 273 -16.46 -11.28 -5.40
N ASP A 274 -16.46 -10.66 -6.57
CA ASP A 274 -15.39 -10.77 -7.56
C ASP A 274 -14.69 -9.42 -7.66
N VAL A 275 -13.53 -9.28 -7.00
CA VAL A 275 -12.81 -8.02 -6.91
C VAL A 275 -11.33 -8.23 -7.22
N ARG A 276 -10.81 -7.40 -8.12
CA ARG A 276 -9.36 -7.28 -8.29
C ARG A 276 -8.77 -6.42 -7.17
N VAL A 277 -7.68 -6.88 -6.56
CA VAL A 277 -7.04 -6.20 -5.43
C VAL A 277 -5.76 -5.51 -5.88
N VAL A 278 -5.65 -4.22 -5.59
CA VAL A 278 -4.42 -3.43 -5.70
C VAL A 278 -4.17 -2.83 -4.33
N SER A 279 -3.01 -3.11 -3.76
CA SER A 279 -2.64 -2.60 -2.42
C SER A 279 -1.46 -1.65 -2.52
N ALA A 280 -1.35 -0.69 -1.62
CA ALA A 280 -0.21 0.21 -1.53
C ALA A 280 0.28 0.38 -0.10
N THR A 281 1.58 0.63 0.06
CA THR A 281 2.20 0.93 1.35
C THR A 281 3.51 1.69 1.18
N ASN A 282 3.88 2.46 2.18
CA ASN A 282 5.21 3.02 2.37
C ASN A 282 6.05 2.21 3.38
N ALA A 283 5.42 1.27 4.09
CA ALA A 283 6.09 0.42 5.08
C ALA A 283 6.83 -0.74 4.43
N ASP A 284 7.88 -1.22 5.10
CA ASP A 284 8.55 -2.47 4.75
C ASP A 284 7.77 -3.66 5.34
N LEU A 285 6.82 -4.20 4.56
CA LEU A 285 6.00 -5.33 5.00
C LEU A 285 6.83 -6.58 5.31
N ARG A 286 7.99 -6.79 4.66
CA ARG A 286 8.86 -7.94 4.95
C ARG A 286 9.45 -7.84 6.36
N LYS A 287 9.90 -6.64 6.72
CA LYS A 287 10.35 -6.35 8.08
C LYS A 287 9.22 -6.54 9.08
N MET A 288 8.03 -6.00 8.80
CA MET A 288 6.84 -6.16 9.66
C MET A 288 6.42 -7.62 9.85
N VAL A 289 6.56 -8.46 8.81
CA VAL A 289 6.34 -9.91 8.92
C VAL A 289 7.35 -10.54 9.89
N SER A 290 8.65 -10.20 9.78
CA SER A 290 9.67 -10.69 10.70
C SER A 290 9.44 -10.25 12.15
N GLU A 291 8.89 -9.07 12.36
CA GLU A 291 8.52 -8.49 13.66
C GLU A 291 7.13 -8.96 14.15
N ARG A 292 6.43 -9.78 13.37
CA ARG A 292 5.07 -10.30 13.65
C ARG A 292 4.00 -9.22 13.81
N THR A 293 4.20 -8.05 13.24
CA THR A 293 3.21 -6.96 13.19
C THR A 293 2.36 -7.01 11.92
N PHE A 294 2.82 -7.76 10.90
CA PHE A 294 2.05 -8.07 9.70
C PHE A 294 2.03 -9.59 9.47
N ARG A 295 0.87 -10.12 9.07
CA ARG A 295 0.72 -11.56 8.82
C ARG A 295 1.38 -11.94 7.50
N GLU A 296 2.15 -13.00 7.54
CA GLU A 296 2.88 -13.52 6.39
C GLU A 296 1.94 -14.06 5.30
N ASP A 297 0.84 -14.72 5.69
CA ASP A 297 -0.17 -15.24 4.76
C ASP A 297 -0.89 -14.12 3.99
N LEU A 298 -1.23 -13.01 4.65
CA LEU A 298 -1.78 -11.83 4.00
C LEU A 298 -0.77 -11.20 3.05
N PHE A 299 0.50 -11.08 3.47
CA PHE A 299 1.57 -10.54 2.64
C PHE A 299 1.65 -11.26 1.28
N TYR A 300 1.74 -12.59 1.28
CA TYR A 300 1.79 -13.34 0.02
C TYR A 300 0.49 -13.26 -0.78
N ARG A 301 -0.64 -13.09 -0.12
CA ARG A 301 -1.93 -12.98 -0.81
C ARG A 301 -2.09 -11.68 -1.58
N ILE A 302 -1.57 -10.56 -1.06
CA ILE A 302 -1.64 -9.25 -1.71
C ILE A 302 -0.44 -8.97 -2.62
N ASN A 303 0.65 -9.70 -2.46
CA ASN A 303 1.94 -9.46 -3.12
C ASN A 303 2.27 -10.54 -4.15
N LEU A 304 1.39 -10.75 -5.13
CA LEU A 304 1.73 -11.58 -6.30
C LEU A 304 2.72 -10.86 -7.20
N ILE A 305 2.52 -9.55 -7.40
CA ILE A 305 3.42 -8.70 -8.17
C ILE A 305 3.70 -7.44 -7.36
N THR A 306 4.99 -7.14 -7.18
CA THR A 306 5.42 -5.87 -6.57
C THR A 306 5.77 -4.85 -7.64
N VAL A 307 5.20 -3.64 -7.51
CA VAL A 307 5.56 -2.45 -8.29
C VAL A 307 6.19 -1.43 -7.35
N LYS A 308 7.50 -1.18 -7.51
CA LYS A 308 8.21 -0.22 -6.65
C LYS A 308 8.33 1.13 -7.35
N LEU A 309 7.73 2.17 -6.76
CA LEU A 309 7.87 3.54 -7.26
C LEU A 309 9.16 4.17 -6.76
N PRO A 310 9.95 4.78 -7.65
CA PRO A 310 11.15 5.52 -7.25
C PRO A 310 10.76 6.81 -6.50
N ALA A 311 11.59 7.20 -5.54
CA ALA A 311 11.46 8.48 -4.88
C ALA A 311 11.74 9.64 -5.85
N LEU A 312 11.19 10.83 -5.59
CA LEU A 312 11.35 11.98 -6.50
C LEU A 312 12.81 12.38 -6.70
N ARG A 313 13.65 12.24 -5.66
CA ARG A 313 15.09 12.47 -5.74
C ARG A 313 15.85 11.51 -6.66
N GLU A 314 15.27 10.35 -6.98
CA GLU A 314 15.83 9.35 -7.92
C GLU A 314 15.39 9.61 -9.36
N ARG A 315 14.40 10.51 -9.58
CA ARG A 315 13.87 10.93 -10.89
C ARG A 315 13.85 12.44 -11.06
N ARG A 316 14.98 13.08 -10.79
CA ARG A 316 15.12 14.56 -10.79
C ARG A 316 14.75 15.21 -12.12
N GLU A 317 14.91 14.51 -13.23
CA GLU A 317 14.53 14.97 -14.57
C GLU A 317 13.02 15.17 -14.75
N ASP A 318 12.18 14.57 -13.88
CA ASP A 318 10.74 14.75 -13.87
C ASP A 318 10.31 16.02 -13.11
N ILE A 319 11.16 16.57 -12.24
CA ILE A 319 10.82 17.71 -11.37
C ILE A 319 10.41 18.94 -12.18
N PRO A 320 11.13 19.37 -13.23
CA PRO A 320 10.71 20.51 -14.05
C PRO A 320 9.35 20.33 -14.73
N LEU A 321 9.05 19.11 -15.16
CA LEU A 321 7.77 18.78 -15.80
C LEU A 321 6.62 18.85 -14.78
N LEU A 322 6.83 18.28 -13.60
CA LEU A 322 5.87 18.30 -12.51
C LEU A 322 5.62 19.72 -12.00
N ALA A 323 6.68 20.52 -11.82
CA ALA A 323 6.56 21.91 -11.36
C ALA A 323 5.71 22.74 -12.33
N ARG A 324 5.98 22.65 -13.63
CA ARG A 324 5.17 23.34 -14.67
C ARG A 324 3.71 22.88 -14.65
N HIS A 325 3.47 21.58 -14.56
CA HIS A 325 2.12 21.03 -14.49
C HIS A 325 1.35 21.58 -13.28
N PHE A 326 1.97 21.64 -12.10
CA PHE A 326 1.32 22.18 -10.90
C PHE A 326 1.04 23.68 -11.05
N ALA A 327 1.94 24.43 -11.66
CA ALA A 327 1.73 25.84 -11.94
C ALA A 327 0.58 26.07 -12.93
N ASP A 328 0.55 25.34 -14.05
CA ASP A 328 -0.53 25.43 -15.04
C ASP A 328 -1.89 25.05 -14.40
N ARG A 329 -1.91 24.01 -13.56
CA ARG A 329 -3.12 23.60 -12.83
C ARG A 329 -3.58 24.68 -11.83
N GLN A 330 -2.65 25.26 -11.09
CA GLN A 330 -2.94 26.32 -10.12
C GLN A 330 -3.48 27.57 -10.81
N ALA A 331 -2.93 27.94 -11.95
CA ALA A 331 -3.42 29.05 -12.78
C ALA A 331 -4.85 28.77 -13.26
N ALA A 332 -5.12 27.56 -13.75
CA ALA A 332 -6.45 27.19 -14.24
C ALA A 332 -7.53 27.18 -13.13
N VAL A 333 -7.20 26.65 -11.94
CA VAL A 333 -8.14 26.53 -10.81
C VAL A 333 -8.48 27.90 -10.22
N ASN A 334 -7.48 28.80 -10.10
CA ASN A 334 -7.65 30.10 -9.43
C ASN A 334 -7.87 31.29 -10.42
N GLY A 335 -7.93 31.04 -11.73
CA GLY A 335 -8.04 32.09 -12.71
C GLY A 335 -6.84 33.02 -12.75
N LEU A 336 -5.66 32.54 -12.37
CA LEU A 336 -4.42 33.30 -12.34
C LEU A 336 -3.74 33.29 -13.73
N PRO A 337 -2.93 34.30 -14.07
CA PRO A 337 -2.11 34.23 -15.25
C PRO A 337 -1.13 33.07 -15.17
N ARG A 338 -0.73 32.57 -16.34
CA ARG A 338 0.27 31.47 -16.39
C ARG A 338 1.57 31.94 -15.79
N THR A 339 2.11 31.10 -14.87
CA THR A 339 3.37 31.37 -14.18
C THR A 339 4.52 30.67 -14.89
N GLU A 340 5.59 31.40 -15.16
CA GLU A 340 6.83 30.89 -15.75
C GLU A 340 7.90 30.71 -14.69
N PHE A 341 8.84 29.79 -14.94
CA PHE A 341 9.96 29.52 -14.07
C PHE A 341 11.27 29.92 -14.75
N SER A 342 12.12 30.66 -14.07
CA SER A 342 13.49 30.89 -14.54
C SER A 342 14.29 29.58 -14.57
N ALA A 343 15.36 29.54 -15.34
CA ALA A 343 16.25 28.37 -15.37
C ALA A 343 16.84 28.06 -13.99
N ASP A 344 17.17 29.12 -13.21
CA ASP A 344 17.70 28.99 -11.87
C ASP A 344 16.66 28.41 -10.88
N ALA A 345 15.38 28.80 -11.01
CA ALA A 345 14.30 28.25 -10.23
C ALA A 345 14.16 26.72 -10.46
N LEU A 346 14.15 26.28 -11.73
CA LEU A 346 14.07 24.86 -12.07
C LEU A 346 15.29 24.07 -11.59
N ASN A 347 16.51 24.67 -11.69
CA ASN A 347 17.74 24.08 -11.16
C ASN A 347 17.71 23.95 -9.63
N PHE A 348 17.21 24.97 -8.94
CA PHE A 348 17.03 24.94 -7.49
C PHE A 348 16.07 23.81 -7.09
N LEU A 349 14.87 23.78 -7.68
CA LEU A 349 13.88 22.73 -7.41
C LEU A 349 14.45 21.33 -7.66
N SER A 350 15.24 21.13 -8.71
CA SER A 350 15.80 19.81 -9.06
C SER A 350 16.86 19.30 -8.07
N ARG A 351 17.39 20.16 -7.19
CA ARG A 351 18.43 19.81 -6.20
C ARG A 351 17.86 19.45 -4.83
N LEU A 352 16.62 19.82 -4.55
CA LEU A 352 15.99 19.59 -3.25
C LEU A 352 15.78 18.09 -2.98
N PRO A 353 15.85 17.63 -1.72
CA PRO A 353 15.79 16.21 -1.36
C PRO A 353 14.37 15.62 -1.41
N TYR A 354 13.33 16.43 -1.21
CA TYR A 354 11.91 16.05 -1.22
C TYR A 354 11.58 14.78 -0.40
N SER A 355 11.67 14.88 0.90
CA SER A 355 11.25 13.79 1.81
C SER A 355 9.75 13.43 1.64
N GLY A 356 8.90 14.40 1.35
CA GLY A 356 7.49 14.24 1.01
C GLY A 356 7.21 14.06 -0.49
N ASN A 357 8.25 13.87 -1.32
CA ASN A 357 8.17 13.57 -2.74
C ASN A 357 7.32 14.56 -3.55
N ILE A 358 6.45 14.06 -4.44
CA ILE A 358 5.60 14.91 -5.32
C ILE A 358 4.64 15.77 -4.49
N ARG A 359 4.16 15.26 -3.34
CA ARG A 359 3.26 16.03 -2.46
C ARG A 359 3.97 17.29 -1.93
N GLU A 360 5.22 17.16 -1.53
CA GLU A 360 6.04 18.29 -1.06
C GLU A 360 6.35 19.27 -2.19
N LEU A 361 6.80 18.77 -3.36
CA LEU A 361 7.01 19.61 -4.55
C LEU A 361 5.75 20.40 -4.93
N LYS A 362 4.61 19.71 -4.98
CA LYS A 362 3.32 20.35 -5.28
C LYS A 362 3.02 21.48 -4.30
N ASN A 363 3.10 21.22 -3.01
CA ASN A 363 2.81 22.21 -1.97
C ASN A 363 3.78 23.39 -2.03
N LEU A 364 5.07 23.15 -2.32
CA LEU A 364 6.07 24.21 -2.46
C LEU A 364 5.73 25.10 -3.68
N VAL A 365 5.43 24.51 -4.83
CA VAL A 365 5.10 25.26 -6.05
C VAL A 365 3.81 26.06 -5.85
N GLU A 366 2.74 25.44 -5.38
CA GLU A 366 1.44 26.10 -5.16
C GLU A 366 1.55 27.26 -4.17
N ARG A 367 2.27 27.04 -3.05
CA ARG A 367 2.51 28.08 -2.03
C ARG A 367 3.31 29.24 -2.61
N THR A 368 4.39 28.95 -3.34
CA THR A 368 5.24 30.00 -3.92
C THR A 368 4.45 30.87 -4.91
N ILE A 369 3.64 30.27 -5.75
CA ILE A 369 2.77 31.00 -6.69
C ILE A 369 1.81 31.95 -5.94
N LEU A 370 1.13 31.43 -4.93
CA LEU A 370 0.13 32.20 -4.17
C LEU A 370 0.74 33.33 -3.34
N VAL A 371 1.95 33.12 -2.79
CA VAL A 371 2.61 34.11 -1.92
C VAL A 371 3.38 35.17 -2.72
N SER A 372 4.05 34.79 -3.81
CA SER A 372 4.84 35.74 -4.61
C SER A 372 4.00 36.68 -5.45
N GLY A 373 2.86 36.17 -5.99
CA GLY A 373 2.01 36.95 -6.93
C GLY A 373 2.70 37.32 -8.23
N LYS A 374 3.92 36.78 -8.50
CA LYS A 374 4.71 37.07 -9.69
C LYS A 374 4.30 36.20 -10.88
N GLN A 375 4.45 36.70 -12.09
CA GLN A 375 4.28 35.90 -13.31
C GLN A 375 5.51 35.04 -13.63
N THR A 376 6.73 35.49 -13.22
CA THR A 376 7.98 34.73 -13.37
C THR A 376 8.56 34.50 -11.99
N LEU A 377 8.84 33.24 -11.67
CA LEU A 377 9.40 32.80 -10.38
C LEU A 377 10.90 32.49 -10.52
N ASP A 378 11.68 33.03 -9.59
CA ASP A 378 13.11 32.82 -9.49
C ASP A 378 13.48 31.86 -8.33
N ALA A 379 14.74 31.44 -8.27
CA ALA A 379 15.23 30.56 -7.20
C ALA A 379 14.99 31.15 -5.80
N SER A 380 15.17 32.48 -5.64
CA SER A 380 14.96 33.18 -4.37
C SER A 380 13.54 33.11 -3.84
N ASP A 381 12.54 33.05 -4.76
CA ASP A 381 11.13 32.92 -4.39
C ASP A 381 10.89 31.54 -3.73
N PHE A 382 11.50 30.48 -4.27
CA PHE A 382 11.42 29.13 -3.71
C PHE A 382 12.25 28.96 -2.47
N GLU A 383 13.47 29.49 -2.41
CA GLU A 383 14.34 29.48 -1.23
C GLU A 383 13.62 30.03 0.00
N SER A 384 12.98 31.19 -0.15
CA SER A 384 12.28 31.85 0.95
C SER A 384 11.12 31.01 1.50
N GLN A 385 10.44 30.24 0.63
CA GLN A 385 9.32 29.36 1.04
C GLN A 385 9.81 28.01 1.57
N TYR A 386 10.94 27.49 1.07
CA TYR A 386 11.55 26.25 1.53
C TYR A 386 12.12 26.39 2.94
N GLN A 387 12.91 27.45 3.20
CA GLN A 387 13.47 27.74 4.52
C GLN A 387 12.43 27.95 5.61
N ARG A 388 11.31 28.61 5.28
CA ARG A 388 10.18 28.75 6.23
C ARG A 388 9.52 27.44 6.61
N HIS A 389 9.69 26.41 5.83
CA HIS A 389 9.14 25.09 6.10
C HIS A 389 10.10 24.20 6.88
N ASP A 390 11.41 24.36 6.67
CA ASP A 390 12.49 23.68 7.41
C ASP A 390 12.86 24.38 8.73
N GLU A 391 12.42 25.60 8.96
CA GLU A 391 12.42 26.08 10.33
C GLU A 391 11.54 25.14 11.13
N PRO A 392 12.14 24.31 12.03
CA PRO A 392 11.31 23.65 13.02
C PRO A 392 10.48 24.79 13.61
N VAL A 393 9.16 24.63 13.66
CA VAL A 393 8.33 25.49 14.49
C VAL A 393 9.18 25.68 15.73
N LYS A 394 9.77 26.88 15.91
CA LYS A 394 10.45 27.21 17.16
C LYS A 394 9.38 26.93 18.17
N ALA A 395 9.37 25.72 18.70
CA ALA A 395 8.72 25.43 19.98
C ALA A 395 9.31 26.57 20.80
N ALA A 396 8.46 27.55 21.10
CA ALA A 396 8.82 28.71 21.90
C ALA A 396 9.82 28.18 22.90
N GLU A 397 11.04 28.70 22.93
CA GLU A 397 12.16 28.15 23.67
C GLU A 397 11.63 27.66 25.01
N GLY A 398 11.09 26.46 25.00
CA GLY A 398 10.66 25.77 26.17
C GLY A 398 11.96 25.44 26.85
N THR A 399 12.28 26.17 27.90
CA THR A 399 13.35 25.88 28.84
C THR A 399 13.40 24.37 28.99
N SER A 400 14.52 23.75 28.56
CA SER A 400 14.72 22.32 28.71
C SER A 400 14.68 22.01 30.21
N PHE A 401 13.61 21.44 30.68
CA PHE A 401 13.44 21.05 32.10
C PHE A 401 14.18 19.74 32.42
N ALA A 402 14.92 19.18 31.47
CA ALA A 402 15.68 17.96 31.68
C ALA A 402 16.80 18.19 32.72
N GLY A 403 16.68 17.51 33.87
CA GLY A 403 17.63 17.61 34.98
C GLY A 403 17.27 18.62 36.06
N MET A 404 16.16 19.32 35.95
CA MET A 404 15.67 20.27 36.97
C MET A 404 14.69 19.59 37.92
N THR A 405 14.69 20.02 39.16
CA THR A 405 13.69 19.61 40.17
C THR A 405 12.34 20.31 39.92
N LEU A 406 11.24 19.74 40.39
CA LEU A 406 9.91 20.37 40.31
C LEU A 406 9.88 21.78 40.86
N ASP A 407 10.60 22.04 41.94
CA ASP A 407 10.70 23.37 42.57
C ASP A 407 11.43 24.38 41.68
N GLU A 408 12.46 23.95 40.97
CA GLU A 408 13.18 24.80 40.01
C GLU A 408 12.33 25.10 38.79
N ILE A 409 11.60 24.11 38.27
CA ILE A 409 10.66 24.28 37.16
C ILE A 409 9.55 25.26 37.53
N GLU A 410 8.95 25.08 38.70
CA GLU A 410 7.88 25.96 39.22
C GLU A 410 8.41 27.40 39.36
N ARG A 411 9.59 27.56 39.93
CA ARG A 411 10.24 28.89 40.09
C ARG A 411 10.49 29.57 38.73
N GLN A 412 11.05 28.87 37.77
CA GLN A 412 11.28 29.40 36.40
C GLN A 412 9.99 29.78 35.68
N THR A 413 8.97 28.94 35.78
CA THR A 413 7.68 29.19 35.15
C THR A 413 7.01 30.45 35.74
N ILE A 414 7.13 30.68 37.05
CA ILE A 414 6.64 31.89 37.69
C ILE A 414 7.42 33.14 37.26
N LEU A 415 8.75 33.07 37.18
CA LEU A 415 9.59 34.16 36.69
C LEU A 415 9.25 34.54 35.27
N GLN A 416 9.12 33.58 34.38
CA GLN A 416 8.74 33.79 32.99
C GLN A 416 7.37 34.42 32.82
N ALA A 417 6.39 34.00 33.63
CA ALA A 417 5.06 34.58 33.62
C ALA A 417 5.07 36.02 34.16
N LEU A 418 5.88 36.33 35.19
CA LEU A 418 6.06 37.68 35.67
C LEU A 418 6.67 38.63 34.63
N GLU A 419 7.63 38.15 33.88
CA GLU A 419 8.29 38.92 32.80
C GLU A 419 7.34 39.16 31.63
N GLN A 420 6.58 38.13 31.19
CA GLN A 420 5.60 38.25 30.11
C GLN A 420 4.45 39.20 30.43
N HIS A 421 4.00 39.20 31.68
CA HIS A 421 2.91 40.06 32.13
C HIS A 421 3.37 41.31 32.86
N LYS A 422 4.63 41.71 32.72
CA LYS A 422 5.23 42.96 33.28
C LYS A 422 4.90 43.16 34.77
N GLY A 423 4.95 42.07 35.56
CA GLY A 423 4.72 42.13 37.00
C GLY A 423 3.24 42.16 37.42
N ASN A 424 2.27 42.11 36.50
CA ASN A 424 0.84 42.11 36.84
C ASN A 424 0.40 40.78 37.46
N LEU A 425 0.41 40.71 38.82
CA LEU A 425 0.12 39.48 39.56
C LEU A 425 -1.27 38.87 39.29
N SER A 426 -2.25 39.67 38.91
CA SER A 426 -3.58 39.14 38.59
C SER A 426 -3.57 38.38 37.26
N GLN A 427 -2.85 38.89 36.25
CA GLN A 427 -2.69 38.21 34.98
C GLN A 427 -1.74 37.02 35.06
N VAL A 428 -0.69 37.12 35.87
CA VAL A 428 0.22 35.99 36.16
C VAL A 428 -0.51 34.82 36.79
N ALA A 429 -1.35 35.08 37.80
CA ALA A 429 -2.13 34.05 38.48
C ALA A 429 -3.11 33.38 37.49
N LEU A 430 -3.75 34.14 36.61
CA LEU A 430 -4.66 33.64 35.59
C LEU A 430 -3.89 32.78 34.55
N ALA A 431 -2.76 33.23 34.05
CA ALA A 431 -1.94 32.53 33.10
C ALA A 431 -1.39 31.21 33.65
N LEU A 432 -1.06 31.16 34.93
CA LEU A 432 -0.60 29.96 35.62
C LEU A 432 -1.71 29.04 36.12
N GLY A 433 -2.97 29.41 35.93
CA GLY A 433 -4.13 28.62 36.38
C GLY A 433 -4.26 28.48 37.91
N ILE A 434 -3.70 29.44 38.67
CA ILE A 434 -3.71 29.42 40.15
C ILE A 434 -4.39 30.64 40.74
N SER A 435 -4.85 30.52 41.98
CA SER A 435 -5.40 31.69 42.70
C SER A 435 -4.31 32.70 43.05
N ARG A 436 -4.65 33.99 43.12
CA ARG A 436 -3.72 35.06 43.51
C ARG A 436 -3.08 34.79 44.89
N ALA A 437 -3.82 34.24 45.83
CA ALA A 437 -3.29 33.85 47.14
C ALA A 437 -2.29 32.69 47.06
N ALA A 438 -2.49 31.77 46.13
CA ALA A 438 -1.55 30.69 45.86
C ALA A 438 -0.28 31.20 45.19
N LEU A 439 -0.35 32.21 44.30
CA LEU A 439 0.80 32.86 43.69
C LEU A 439 1.63 33.57 44.78
N TYR A 440 1.04 34.34 45.67
CA TYR A 440 1.79 35.03 46.73
C TYR A 440 2.57 34.05 47.63
N ARG A 441 1.96 32.92 48.03
CA ARG A 441 2.68 31.87 48.78
C ARG A 441 3.88 31.29 48.05
N ARG A 442 3.81 31.16 46.72
CA ARG A 442 4.91 30.68 45.89
C ARG A 442 6.01 31.74 45.73
N LEU A 443 5.62 32.99 45.54
CA LEU A 443 6.58 34.10 45.49
C LEU A 443 7.40 34.20 46.78
N GLU A 444 6.76 34.05 47.93
CA GLU A 444 7.40 34.00 49.24
C GLU A 444 8.30 32.76 49.39
N LYS A 445 7.81 31.58 49.03
CA LYS A 445 8.57 30.32 49.05
C LYS A 445 9.87 30.44 48.27
N TYR A 446 9.82 31.02 47.05
CA TYR A 446 10.97 31.13 46.18
C TYR A 446 11.74 32.44 46.33
N LYS A 447 11.39 33.27 47.27
CA LYS A 447 12.02 34.59 47.53
C LYS A 447 12.12 35.48 46.30
N ILE A 448 11.03 35.50 45.49
CA ILE A 448 10.94 36.32 44.28
C ILE A 448 10.40 37.71 44.71
N ALA A 449 11.25 38.72 44.55
CA ALA A 449 10.85 40.12 44.82
C ALA A 449 9.98 40.61 43.64
N VAL A 450 8.80 41.16 43.93
CA VAL A 450 7.95 41.83 42.95
C VAL A 450 7.99 43.30 43.27
N SER A 451 8.49 44.15 42.35
CA SER A 451 8.36 45.60 42.51
C SER A 451 6.88 46.00 42.33
N ASP A 452 6.34 46.70 43.29
CA ASP A 452 4.97 47.26 43.22
C ASP A 452 4.81 48.24 42.06
#